data_59dd11bc729ed240fae4e68c19a4f65d
#
_entry.id   59dd11bc729ed240fae4e68c19a4f65d
#
_cell.length_a   1.000
_cell.length_b   1.000
_cell.length_c   1.000
_cell.angle_alpha   90.00
_cell.angle_beta   90.00
_cell.angle_gamma   90.00
#
_symmetry.space_group_name_H-M   'P 1'
#
loop_
_entity.id
_entity.type
_entity.pdbx_description
1 polymer ?
#
loop_
_entity_poly.entity_id
_entity_poly.type
_entity_poly.pdbx_seq_one_letter_code
_entity_poly.pdbx_strand_id
1 'polypeptide(L)'
;MNLTSKLTASFALALASFGMAQAQQLNMPIIQTSYTADPAPYVHGDTVYLYTTHDENNAEGFIMKDWLLYTSTDMVNWEDHGAVASLKDFKWYKGDNGAWAEQVIERNGKWYMYCPIHGHGIGVLVADSPFEPFKDRLGKPLVWNKEHWYDIDPTVWIDVDGQAYMYWGNPHTYCVELAEDMISTKGEIMTMSQIEDYQEGPWFWKRGDWYYLAFASTCCPEGIGYAMSKSPTGPWEHKGHIMDHTPRTRGNHPGVIEYKGKWYCFGLNYDIFRLETSRHAERRSVSAAEMTYNSDGTIKELPYFIDCKLNQVGHFNPYRRVEAETMAWGY
;
A
#
# COMPACT_ATOMS: atom_id res chain seq x y z
N MET A 1 -62.05 -38.71 55.86
CA MET A 1 -61.94 -38.83 54.36
C MET A 1 -61.04 -37.72 53.89
N ASN A 2 -59.78 -38.01 53.61
CA ASN A 2 -58.76 -37.01 53.16
C ASN A 2 -58.59 -37.13 51.67
N LEU A 3 -58.87 -36.06 50.97
CA LEU A 3 -58.48 -35.90 49.57
C LEU A 3 -57.24 -34.98 49.52
N THR A 4 -56.11 -35.55 49.22
CA THR A 4 -54.91 -34.88 48.94
C THR A 4 -54.82 -34.61 47.42
N SER A 5 -55.00 -33.37 46.97
CA SER A 5 -54.77 -32.97 45.60
C SER A 5 -53.25 -32.70 45.40
N LYS A 6 -52.66 -33.45 44.50
CA LYS A 6 -51.28 -33.24 44.07
C LYS A 6 -51.30 -32.15 42.97
N LEU A 7 -50.78 -30.98 43.28
CA LEU A 7 -50.40 -29.98 42.25
C LEU A 7 -49.06 -30.38 41.69
N THR A 8 -49.03 -30.76 40.43
CA THR A 8 -47.81 -30.91 39.66
C THR A 8 -47.50 -29.55 38.97
N ALA A 9 -46.52 -28.84 39.47
CA ALA A 9 -46.00 -27.63 38.82
C ALA A 9 -45.05 -28.06 37.70
N SER A 10 -45.48 -27.86 36.45
CA SER A 10 -44.63 -27.99 35.27
C SER A 10 -43.81 -26.71 35.11
N PHE A 11 -42.51 -26.79 35.41
CA PHE A 11 -41.56 -25.73 35.04
C PHE A 11 -41.24 -25.88 33.55
N ALA A 12 -41.78 -25.02 32.72
CA ALA A 12 -41.34 -24.84 31.34
C ALA A 12 -40.06 -24.01 31.37
N LEU A 13 -38.89 -24.65 31.14
CA LEU A 13 -37.62 -23.97 30.92
C LEU A 13 -37.67 -23.37 29.50
N ALA A 14 -37.98 -22.08 29.41
CA ALA A 14 -37.77 -21.33 28.18
C ALA A 14 -36.27 -21.12 28.00
N LEU A 15 -35.63 -21.93 27.19
CA LEU A 15 -34.28 -21.69 26.65
C LEU A 15 -34.41 -20.48 25.72
N ALA A 16 -34.16 -19.29 26.26
CA ALA A 16 -33.88 -18.11 25.44
C ALA A 16 -32.52 -18.38 24.74
N SER A 17 -32.57 -18.76 23.48
CA SER A 17 -31.42 -18.72 22.59
C SER A 17 -31.02 -17.26 22.41
N PHE A 18 -30.15 -16.78 23.26
CA PHE A 18 -29.37 -15.59 22.94
C PHE A 18 -28.52 -15.95 21.73
N GLY A 19 -28.99 -15.58 20.54
CA GLY A 19 -28.13 -15.49 19.37
C GLY A 19 -27.04 -14.51 19.76
N MET A 20 -25.84 -15.01 20.03
CA MET A 20 -24.65 -14.17 20.04
C MET A 20 -24.59 -13.61 18.64
N ALA A 21 -24.96 -12.36 18.47
CA ALA A 21 -24.55 -11.61 17.30
C ALA A 21 -23.02 -11.68 17.34
N GLN A 22 -22.42 -12.48 16.45
CA GLN A 22 -21.00 -12.48 16.25
C GLN A 22 -20.66 -11.05 15.89
N ALA A 23 -19.96 -10.33 16.76
CA ALA A 23 -19.49 -8.99 16.43
C ALA A 23 -18.71 -9.13 15.13
N GLN A 24 -19.11 -8.38 14.12
CA GLN A 24 -18.41 -8.38 12.85
C GLN A 24 -17.00 -7.91 13.15
N GLN A 25 -16.03 -8.77 12.91
CA GLN A 25 -14.62 -8.42 13.09
C GLN A 25 -14.28 -7.42 11.99
N LEU A 26 -14.06 -6.18 12.37
CA LEU A 26 -13.68 -5.12 11.43
C LEU A 26 -12.22 -5.31 11.03
N ASN A 27 -11.91 -5.10 9.76
CA ASN A 27 -10.55 -5.13 9.25
C ASN A 27 -9.88 -3.77 9.54
N MET A 28 -9.28 -3.66 10.71
CA MET A 28 -8.57 -2.45 11.15
C MET A 28 -7.28 -2.25 10.34
N PRO A 29 -6.72 -1.04 10.32
CA PRO A 29 -5.40 -0.79 9.72
C PRO A 29 -4.36 -1.76 10.24
N ILE A 30 -3.52 -2.27 9.34
CA ILE A 30 -2.48 -3.25 9.66
C ILE A 30 -1.27 -2.62 10.38
N ILE A 31 -1.10 -1.31 10.26
CA ILE A 31 -0.07 -0.53 10.96
C ILE A 31 -0.78 0.45 11.90
N GLN A 32 -0.43 0.40 13.19
CA GLN A 32 -1.05 1.23 14.24
C GLN A 32 -0.02 1.90 15.16
N THR A 33 1.27 1.74 14.88
CA THR A 33 2.35 2.38 15.64
C THR A 33 2.64 3.81 15.16
N SER A 34 2.31 4.10 13.91
CA SER A 34 2.50 5.40 13.27
C SER A 34 1.37 5.67 12.27
N TYR A 35 1.14 6.94 11.95
CA TYR A 35 0.32 7.29 10.79
C TYR A 35 1.11 7.04 9.52
N THR A 36 0.57 6.18 8.66
CA THR A 36 1.26 5.67 7.46
C THR A 36 0.38 5.81 6.24
N ALA A 37 1.00 6.05 5.09
CA ALA A 37 0.31 6.16 3.83
C ALA A 37 1.11 5.53 2.70
N ASP A 38 0.52 5.57 1.50
CA ASP A 38 1.17 5.25 0.24
C ASP A 38 1.89 3.90 0.28
N PRO A 39 1.16 2.80 0.56
CA PRO A 39 1.76 1.50 0.80
C PRO A 39 2.49 0.96 -0.42
N ALA A 40 3.77 0.65 -0.26
CA ALA A 40 4.62 0.05 -1.27
C ALA A 40 5.08 -1.36 -0.82
N PRO A 41 4.23 -2.38 -0.93
CA PRO A 41 4.58 -3.74 -0.54
C PRO A 41 5.51 -4.40 -1.56
N TYR A 42 6.52 -5.12 -1.07
CA TYR A 42 7.44 -5.91 -1.88
C TYR A 42 7.65 -7.29 -1.27
N VAL A 43 7.55 -8.34 -2.08
CA VAL A 43 7.77 -9.72 -1.63
C VAL A 43 9.18 -10.15 -1.98
N HIS A 44 9.97 -10.54 -0.97
CA HIS A 44 11.27 -11.15 -1.19
C HIS A 44 11.43 -12.37 -0.27
N GLY A 45 11.65 -13.54 -0.88
CA GLY A 45 11.64 -14.80 -0.15
C GLY A 45 10.29 -15.09 0.51
N ASP A 46 10.29 -15.40 1.79
CA ASP A 46 9.09 -15.67 2.60
C ASP A 46 8.60 -14.44 3.40
N THR A 47 9.01 -13.26 2.99
CA THR A 47 8.72 -12.02 3.73
C THR A 47 8.09 -10.98 2.82
N VAL A 48 7.05 -10.33 3.33
CA VAL A 48 6.51 -9.09 2.76
C VAL A 48 7.19 -7.93 3.46
N TYR A 49 7.82 -7.06 2.68
CA TYR A 49 8.38 -5.79 3.09
C TYR A 49 7.39 -4.70 2.69
N LEU A 50 6.84 -4.00 3.65
CA LEU A 50 5.91 -2.90 3.43
C LEU A 50 6.63 -1.59 3.73
N TYR A 51 6.94 -0.85 2.70
CA TYR A 51 7.41 0.52 2.84
C TYR A 51 6.21 1.46 2.83
N THR A 52 6.32 2.58 3.56
CA THR A 52 5.24 3.56 3.66
C THR A 52 5.80 4.96 3.82
N THR A 53 5.07 5.96 3.38
CA THR A 53 5.27 7.32 3.87
C THR A 53 4.87 7.40 5.34
N HIS A 54 5.39 8.43 6.03
CA HIS A 54 5.11 8.73 7.42
C HIS A 54 4.42 10.08 7.52
N ASP A 55 3.13 10.06 7.80
CA ASP A 55 2.39 11.29 8.13
C ASP A 55 2.78 11.74 9.54
N GLU A 56 3.40 12.90 9.68
CA GLU A 56 3.88 13.41 10.97
C GLU A 56 2.74 13.58 11.98
N ASN A 57 2.89 13.04 13.18
CA ASN A 57 1.84 12.92 14.20
C ASN A 57 1.17 14.25 14.57
N ASN A 58 1.91 15.35 14.55
CA ASN A 58 1.43 16.66 15.01
C ASN A 58 1.28 17.67 13.86
N ALA A 59 1.43 17.22 12.61
CA ALA A 59 1.33 18.11 11.47
C ALA A 59 -0.11 18.44 11.10
N GLU A 60 -0.30 19.56 10.43
CA GLU A 60 -1.50 19.89 9.67
C GLU A 60 -1.12 19.89 8.18
N GLY A 61 -1.87 19.13 7.37
CA GLY A 61 -1.55 18.87 5.97
C GLY A 61 -0.48 17.79 5.76
N PHE A 62 -0.04 17.63 4.52
CA PHE A 62 0.94 16.61 4.12
C PHE A 62 2.36 17.01 4.56
N ILE A 63 2.75 16.63 5.78
CA ILE A 63 4.09 16.83 6.32
C ILE A 63 4.71 15.47 6.53
N MET A 64 5.65 15.11 5.65
CA MET A 64 6.33 13.82 5.59
C MET A 64 7.83 14.03 5.38
N LYS A 65 8.66 13.38 6.20
CA LYS A 65 10.11 13.62 6.25
C LYS A 65 10.94 12.38 6.02
N ASP A 66 10.36 11.22 6.21
CA ASP A 66 11.02 9.92 6.16
C ASP A 66 10.08 8.84 5.65
N TRP A 67 10.65 7.66 5.41
CA TRP A 67 9.97 6.46 4.95
C TRP A 67 10.22 5.32 5.91
N LEU A 68 9.15 4.62 6.26
CA LEU A 68 9.13 3.56 7.26
C LEU A 68 9.14 2.18 6.58
N LEU A 69 9.65 1.19 7.29
CA LEU A 69 9.63 -0.21 6.88
C LEU A 69 8.93 -1.07 7.93
N TYR A 70 8.04 -1.91 7.45
CA TYR A 70 7.40 -2.99 8.20
C TYR A 70 7.60 -4.31 7.50
N THR A 71 7.66 -5.42 8.24
CA THR A 71 7.76 -6.75 7.63
C THR A 71 6.75 -7.72 8.22
N SER A 72 6.27 -8.63 7.37
CA SER A 72 5.39 -9.73 7.79
C SER A 72 5.69 -11.01 7.03
N THR A 73 5.49 -12.15 7.68
CA THR A 73 5.54 -13.47 7.05
C THR A 73 4.16 -14.14 6.98
N ASP A 74 3.11 -13.45 7.43
CA ASP A 74 1.76 -14.01 7.51
C ASP A 74 0.62 -13.01 7.20
N MET A 75 0.95 -11.77 6.84
CA MET A 75 0.03 -10.67 6.47
C MET A 75 -0.74 -10.03 7.63
N VAL A 76 -0.72 -10.58 8.84
CA VAL A 76 -1.46 -10.05 9.99
C VAL A 76 -0.57 -9.64 11.15
N ASN A 77 0.61 -10.24 11.30
CA ASN A 77 1.60 -9.85 12.29
C ASN A 77 2.72 -9.05 11.60
N TRP A 78 2.89 -7.81 11.98
CA TRP A 78 3.83 -6.87 11.38
C TRP A 78 4.88 -6.42 12.39
N GLU A 79 6.14 -6.44 11.98
CA GLU A 79 7.28 -5.96 12.74
C GLU A 79 7.66 -4.56 12.23
N ASP A 80 7.76 -3.59 13.13
CA ASP A 80 8.12 -2.21 12.85
C ASP A 80 9.66 -2.05 12.92
N HIS A 81 10.26 -1.59 11.83
CA HIS A 81 11.70 -1.33 11.73
C HIS A 81 12.04 0.16 11.78
N GLY A 82 11.03 1.02 11.95
CA GLY A 82 11.20 2.48 11.95
C GLY A 82 11.56 3.04 10.58
N ALA A 83 12.16 4.23 10.60
CA ALA A 83 12.57 4.92 9.38
C ALA A 83 13.85 4.29 8.79
N VAL A 84 13.80 3.88 7.52
CA VAL A 84 14.92 3.31 6.78
C VAL A 84 15.56 4.29 5.81
N ALA A 85 14.85 5.37 5.48
CA ALA A 85 15.34 6.48 4.65
C ALA A 85 14.63 7.78 5.02
N SER A 86 15.21 8.90 4.66
CA SER A 86 14.68 10.23 4.94
C SER A 86 15.11 11.25 3.89
N LEU A 87 14.50 12.42 3.90
CA LEU A 87 14.92 13.55 3.04
C LEU A 87 16.38 13.94 3.24
N LYS A 88 16.97 13.68 4.42
CA LYS A 88 18.36 13.99 4.76
C LYS A 88 19.36 13.14 4.00
N ASP A 89 18.94 12.00 3.47
CA ASP A 89 19.79 11.11 2.69
C ASP A 89 20.09 11.67 1.30
N PHE A 90 19.26 12.62 0.83
CA PHE A 90 19.50 13.36 -0.41
C PHE A 90 20.29 14.64 -0.17
N LYS A 91 21.59 14.61 -0.45
CA LYS A 91 22.49 15.75 -0.20
C LYS A 91 22.17 17.00 -1.02
N TRP A 92 21.49 16.84 -2.14
CA TRP A 92 21.07 17.93 -3.04
C TRP A 92 19.76 18.60 -2.59
N TYR A 93 18.96 17.97 -1.72
CA TYR A 93 17.75 18.54 -1.14
C TYR A 93 18.04 19.18 0.22
N LYS A 94 17.40 20.31 0.51
CA LYS A 94 17.62 21.09 1.74
C LYS A 94 16.35 21.41 2.50
N GLY A 95 15.19 20.96 1.99
CA GLY A 95 13.93 21.09 2.68
C GLY A 95 13.76 20.03 3.78
N ASP A 96 12.66 20.15 4.51
CA ASP A 96 12.30 19.29 5.64
C ASP A 96 10.89 18.68 5.49
N ASN A 97 10.31 18.76 4.28
CA ASN A 97 9.02 18.18 3.94
C ASN A 97 9.02 17.68 2.48
N GLY A 98 8.15 16.72 2.16
CA GLY A 98 7.93 16.22 0.81
C GLY A 98 8.44 14.81 0.55
N ALA A 99 8.67 14.00 1.59
CA ALA A 99 8.95 12.56 1.47
C ALA A 99 7.66 11.80 1.11
N TRP A 100 7.28 11.84 -0.18
CA TRP A 100 6.00 11.30 -0.66
C TRP A 100 6.12 9.87 -1.15
N ALA A 101 5.04 9.33 -1.72
CA ALA A 101 4.86 7.92 -2.10
C ALA A 101 6.06 7.31 -2.83
N GLU A 102 6.82 6.49 -2.16
CA GLU A 102 7.99 5.79 -2.67
C GLU A 102 7.64 4.40 -3.18
N GLN A 103 8.58 3.76 -3.86
CA GLN A 103 8.56 2.32 -4.10
C GLN A 103 9.97 1.72 -4.00
N VAL A 104 10.04 0.51 -3.47
CA VAL A 104 11.28 -0.26 -3.37
C VAL A 104 11.21 -1.51 -4.23
N ILE A 105 12.31 -1.82 -4.91
CA ILE A 105 12.49 -3.06 -5.66
C ILE A 105 13.91 -3.59 -5.50
N GLU A 106 14.08 -4.90 -5.50
CA GLU A 106 15.38 -5.54 -5.48
C GLU A 106 15.80 -5.98 -6.89
N ARG A 107 17.08 -5.80 -7.21
CA ARG A 107 17.72 -6.38 -8.40
C ARG A 107 19.18 -6.73 -8.10
N ASN A 108 19.56 -7.98 -8.38
CA ASN A 108 20.94 -8.45 -8.26
C ASN A 108 21.57 -8.22 -6.87
N GLY A 109 20.81 -8.42 -5.80
CA GLY A 109 21.24 -8.23 -4.42
C GLY A 109 21.35 -6.78 -3.97
N LYS A 110 20.82 -5.83 -4.76
CA LYS A 110 20.72 -4.42 -4.40
C LYS A 110 19.27 -4.01 -4.28
N TRP A 111 18.99 -3.15 -3.30
CA TRP A 111 17.68 -2.59 -3.05
C TRP A 111 17.67 -1.15 -3.53
N TYR A 112 16.68 -0.81 -4.33
CA TYR A 112 16.51 0.51 -4.96
C TYR A 112 15.21 1.12 -4.46
N MET A 113 15.29 2.27 -3.80
CA MET A 113 14.14 3.03 -3.33
C MET A 113 14.00 4.29 -4.18
N TYR A 114 12.92 4.38 -4.92
CA TYR A 114 12.56 5.54 -5.75
C TYR A 114 11.69 6.46 -4.93
N CYS A 115 12.24 7.63 -4.60
CA CYS A 115 11.65 8.56 -3.65
C CYS A 115 11.28 9.86 -4.36
N PRO A 116 10.01 10.20 -4.50
CA PRO A 116 9.65 11.54 -4.94
C PRO A 116 9.90 12.52 -3.80
N ILE A 117 10.44 13.68 -4.16
CA ILE A 117 10.53 14.82 -3.26
C ILE A 117 9.66 15.90 -3.85
N HIS A 118 8.55 16.20 -3.20
CA HIS A 118 7.52 17.09 -3.73
C HIS A 118 8.10 18.38 -4.35
N GLY A 119 7.82 18.61 -5.65
CA GLY A 119 8.31 19.73 -6.42
C GLY A 119 9.80 19.67 -6.80
N HIS A 120 10.50 18.56 -6.49
CA HIS A 120 11.94 18.38 -6.75
C HIS A 120 12.27 17.09 -7.52
N GLY A 121 11.24 16.45 -8.08
CA GLY A 121 11.41 15.23 -8.87
C GLY A 121 11.57 13.97 -8.04
N ILE A 122 12.03 12.90 -8.69
CA ILE A 122 12.21 11.56 -8.10
C ILE A 122 13.68 11.26 -7.96
N GLY A 123 14.14 11.07 -6.72
CA GLY A 123 15.47 10.57 -6.41
C GLY A 123 15.49 9.04 -6.32
N VAL A 124 16.67 8.45 -6.31
CA VAL A 124 16.87 7.03 -6.04
C VAL A 124 17.92 6.80 -5.00
N LEU A 125 17.59 6.02 -3.99
CA LEU A 125 18.51 5.56 -2.95
C LEU A 125 18.82 4.08 -3.14
N VAL A 126 20.01 3.64 -2.77
CA VAL A 126 20.48 2.26 -2.95
C VAL A 126 21.03 1.71 -1.64
N ALA A 127 20.65 0.48 -1.32
CA ALA A 127 21.16 -0.29 -0.17
C ALA A 127 21.58 -1.71 -0.58
N ASP A 128 22.39 -2.35 0.26
CA ASP A 128 22.77 -3.76 0.09
C ASP A 128 21.80 -4.72 0.78
N SER A 129 20.90 -4.18 1.58
CA SER A 129 19.89 -4.92 2.35
C SER A 129 18.68 -4.01 2.61
N PRO A 130 17.47 -4.55 2.79
CA PRO A 130 16.30 -3.72 3.13
C PRO A 130 16.40 -3.03 4.50
N PHE A 131 17.31 -3.52 5.37
CA PHE A 131 17.50 -3.03 6.73
C PHE A 131 18.74 -2.12 6.88
N GLU A 132 19.56 -2.00 5.83
CA GLU A 132 20.71 -1.11 5.84
C GLU A 132 20.33 0.30 5.39
N PRO A 133 21.07 1.33 5.82
CA PRO A 133 20.81 2.69 5.38
C PRO A 133 20.87 2.81 3.85
N PHE A 134 19.81 3.29 3.27
CA PHE A 134 19.76 3.64 1.86
C PHE A 134 20.62 4.88 1.58
N LYS A 135 21.32 4.92 0.45
CA LYS A 135 22.29 5.97 0.10
C LYS A 135 22.03 6.54 -1.27
N ASP A 136 22.04 7.87 -1.37
CA ASP A 136 22.00 8.58 -2.65
C ASP A 136 23.31 8.33 -3.42
N ARG A 137 23.23 7.61 -4.53
CA ARG A 137 24.35 7.30 -5.42
C ARG A 137 24.48 8.30 -6.56
N LEU A 138 23.41 9.05 -6.89
CA LEU A 138 23.42 10.00 -8.00
C LEU A 138 23.84 11.41 -7.58
N GLY A 139 23.49 11.84 -6.36
CA GLY A 139 23.68 13.20 -5.89
C GLY A 139 22.79 14.23 -6.64
N LYS A 140 21.72 13.76 -7.29
CA LYS A 140 20.74 14.55 -8.06
C LYS A 140 19.48 13.72 -8.26
N PRO A 141 18.32 14.33 -8.63
CA PRO A 141 17.16 13.57 -9.06
C PRO A 141 17.47 12.67 -10.26
N LEU A 142 16.82 11.50 -10.30
CA LEU A 142 16.80 10.61 -11.48
C LEU A 142 16.00 11.24 -12.61
N VAL A 143 14.81 11.74 -12.28
CA VAL A 143 13.94 12.54 -13.16
C VAL A 143 13.45 13.77 -12.42
N TRP A 144 13.39 14.90 -13.12
CA TRP A 144 12.83 16.13 -12.59
C TRP A 144 12.49 17.11 -13.72
N ASN A 145 11.21 17.37 -13.92
CA ASN A 145 10.76 18.49 -14.73
C ASN A 145 10.53 19.70 -13.83
N LYS A 146 11.34 20.73 -13.98
CA LYS A 146 11.31 21.95 -13.16
C LYS A 146 10.10 22.85 -13.42
N GLU A 147 9.35 22.60 -14.49
CA GLU A 147 8.21 23.40 -14.88
C GLU A 147 6.93 23.02 -14.14
N HIS A 148 6.94 21.85 -13.46
CA HIS A 148 5.79 21.36 -12.71
C HIS A 148 6.22 20.49 -11.52
N TRP A 149 5.25 20.12 -10.67
CA TRP A 149 5.46 19.28 -9.48
C TRP A 149 5.06 17.81 -9.69
N TYR A 150 4.66 17.43 -10.90
CA TYR A 150 4.00 16.15 -11.22
C TYR A 150 4.92 14.93 -11.22
N ASP A 151 6.22 15.09 -11.03
CA ASP A 151 7.14 13.97 -10.88
C ASP A 151 7.03 13.40 -9.47
N ILE A 152 5.95 12.62 -9.23
CA ILE A 152 5.60 11.99 -7.97
C ILE A 152 5.17 10.54 -8.18
N ASP A 153 5.08 9.77 -7.12
CA ASP A 153 4.47 8.45 -7.00
C ASP A 153 5.06 7.42 -8.00
N PRO A 154 6.37 7.17 -7.97
CA PRO A 154 6.96 6.21 -8.88
C PRO A 154 6.54 4.78 -8.55
N THR A 155 6.28 3.98 -9.59
CA THR A 155 6.23 2.54 -9.51
C THR A 155 7.20 1.93 -10.52
N VAL A 156 7.95 0.91 -10.10
CA VAL A 156 8.98 0.26 -10.92
C VAL A 156 8.66 -1.21 -11.08
N TRP A 157 8.78 -1.67 -12.31
CA TRP A 157 8.58 -3.05 -12.68
C TRP A 157 9.77 -3.59 -13.48
N ILE A 158 10.23 -4.80 -13.19
CA ILE A 158 11.20 -5.53 -14.01
C ILE A 158 10.44 -6.62 -14.76
N ASP A 159 10.38 -6.53 -16.08
CA ASP A 159 9.65 -7.49 -16.88
C ASP A 159 10.45 -8.79 -17.07
N VAL A 160 9.80 -9.81 -17.63
CA VAL A 160 10.36 -11.16 -17.78
C VAL A 160 11.61 -11.23 -18.67
N ASP A 161 11.82 -10.24 -19.54
CA ASP A 161 13.01 -10.10 -20.35
C ASP A 161 14.16 -9.35 -19.64
N GLY A 162 13.92 -8.90 -18.38
CA GLY A 162 14.85 -8.15 -17.57
C GLY A 162 14.86 -6.63 -17.80
N GLN A 163 14.04 -6.11 -18.73
CA GLN A 163 13.88 -4.67 -18.89
C GLN A 163 13.09 -4.10 -17.72
N ALA A 164 13.65 -3.08 -17.09
CA ALA A 164 12.97 -2.35 -16.02
C ALA A 164 12.29 -1.10 -16.58
N TYR A 165 11.11 -0.81 -16.05
CA TYR A 165 10.29 0.36 -16.38
C TYR A 165 9.97 1.12 -15.10
N MET A 166 9.98 2.44 -15.16
CA MET A 166 9.47 3.32 -14.11
C MET A 166 8.27 4.08 -14.66
N TYR A 167 7.17 4.08 -13.91
CA TYR A 167 5.94 4.82 -14.19
C TYR A 167 5.69 5.79 -13.04
N TRP A 168 5.14 6.98 -13.34
CA TRP A 168 4.85 7.99 -12.31
C TRP A 168 3.89 9.07 -12.84
N GLY A 169 3.45 9.95 -11.95
CA GLY A 169 2.88 11.24 -12.33
C GLY A 169 1.45 11.50 -11.88
N ASN A 170 1.05 12.78 -11.97
CA ASN A 170 -0.26 13.34 -11.65
C ASN A 170 -0.54 14.57 -12.56
N PRO A 171 -1.67 14.70 -13.25
CA PRO A 171 -2.67 13.65 -13.55
C PRO A 171 -2.31 12.83 -14.81
N HIS A 172 -1.13 13.02 -15.36
CA HIS A 172 -0.63 12.29 -16.51
C HIS A 172 0.32 11.19 -16.06
N THR A 173 0.21 10.03 -16.68
CA THR A 173 1.13 8.92 -16.44
C THR A 173 2.31 9.03 -17.38
N TYR A 174 3.50 9.09 -16.82
CA TYR A 174 4.77 9.01 -17.52
C TYR A 174 5.38 7.62 -17.39
N CYS A 175 6.20 7.24 -18.36
CA CYS A 175 6.95 6.00 -18.33
C CYS A 175 8.33 6.21 -18.94
N VAL A 176 9.34 5.54 -18.38
CA VAL A 176 10.68 5.47 -18.95
C VAL A 176 11.29 4.09 -18.70
N GLU A 177 12.08 3.60 -19.65
CA GLU A 177 12.94 2.45 -19.40
C GLU A 177 14.07 2.85 -18.46
N LEU A 178 14.38 1.99 -17.50
CA LEU A 178 15.58 2.11 -16.67
C LEU A 178 16.71 1.32 -17.31
N ALA A 179 17.92 1.83 -17.17
CA ALA A 179 19.12 1.09 -17.51
C ALA A 179 19.35 -0.06 -16.50
N GLU A 180 20.25 -0.96 -16.81
CA GLU A 180 20.54 -2.15 -15.98
C GLU A 180 21.02 -1.79 -14.56
N ASP A 181 21.64 -0.61 -14.41
CA ASP A 181 22.10 -0.10 -13.13
C ASP A 181 20.97 0.38 -12.20
N MET A 182 19.73 0.45 -12.70
CA MET A 182 18.53 0.89 -11.98
C MET A 182 18.56 2.34 -11.46
N ILE A 183 19.61 3.10 -11.75
CA ILE A 183 19.80 4.49 -11.32
C ILE A 183 20.02 5.45 -12.49
N SER A 184 19.83 4.97 -13.72
CA SER A 184 19.88 5.74 -14.96
C SER A 184 18.65 5.42 -15.81
N THR A 185 18.17 6.42 -16.54
CA THR A 185 17.10 6.23 -17.54
C THR A 185 17.69 5.77 -18.89
N LYS A 186 16.93 5.02 -19.67
CA LYS A 186 17.26 4.55 -21.00
C LYS A 186 16.18 5.01 -21.98
N GLY A 187 16.56 5.76 -23.00
CA GLY A 187 15.62 6.37 -23.94
C GLY A 187 14.94 7.63 -23.42
N GLU A 188 13.87 8.00 -24.08
CA GLU A 188 13.10 9.21 -23.74
C GLU A 188 11.94 8.90 -22.80
N ILE A 189 11.55 9.89 -22.00
CA ILE A 189 10.35 9.81 -21.17
C ILE A 189 9.13 9.86 -22.08
N MET A 190 8.30 8.84 -21.97
CA MET A 190 7.04 8.73 -22.68
C MET A 190 5.90 9.27 -21.83
N THR A 191 5.06 10.14 -22.39
CA THR A 191 3.74 10.41 -21.83
C THR A 191 2.80 9.33 -22.32
N MET A 192 2.22 8.57 -21.41
CA MET A 192 1.28 7.49 -21.77
C MET A 192 -0.07 8.08 -22.21
N SER A 193 -0.85 7.28 -22.94
CA SER A 193 -2.23 7.66 -23.26
C SER A 193 -3.02 7.88 -21.98
N GLN A 194 -3.88 8.89 -21.97
CA GLN A 194 -4.74 9.18 -20.83
C GLN A 194 -5.56 7.94 -20.45
N ILE A 195 -5.47 7.56 -19.20
CA ILE A 195 -6.28 6.49 -18.60
C ILE A 195 -7.51 7.16 -17.96
N GLU A 196 -8.69 6.65 -18.28
CA GLU A 196 -9.92 7.14 -17.68
C GLU A 196 -9.85 7.02 -16.16
N ASP A 197 -10.31 8.06 -15.46
CA ASP A 197 -10.36 8.15 -14.00
C ASP A 197 -8.99 8.10 -13.25
N TYR A 198 -7.87 8.18 -13.96
CA TYR A 198 -6.54 8.26 -13.37
C TYR A 198 -6.29 9.64 -12.74
N GLN A 199 -5.86 9.64 -11.48
CA GLN A 199 -5.38 10.83 -10.80
C GLN A 199 -3.88 10.76 -10.51
N GLU A 200 -3.44 9.76 -9.72
CA GLU A 200 -2.07 9.63 -9.23
C GLU A 200 -1.81 8.22 -8.67
N GLY A 201 -0.67 8.01 -8.02
CA GLY A 201 -0.35 6.79 -7.27
C GLY A 201 -0.36 5.53 -8.12
N PRO A 202 0.30 5.47 -9.30
CA PRO A 202 0.28 4.27 -10.12
C PRO A 202 0.98 3.11 -9.40
N TRP A 203 0.40 1.93 -9.50
CA TRP A 203 1.00 0.67 -9.05
C TRP A 203 0.93 -0.36 -10.15
N PHE A 204 2.08 -0.88 -10.56
CA PHE A 204 2.22 -1.77 -11.69
C PHE A 204 2.51 -3.21 -11.27
N TRP A 205 1.85 -4.19 -11.92
CA TRP A 205 2.18 -5.61 -11.81
C TRP A 205 1.76 -6.38 -13.04
N LYS A 206 2.20 -7.64 -13.12
CA LYS A 206 1.83 -8.58 -14.19
C LYS A 206 1.21 -9.84 -13.59
N ARG A 207 0.16 -10.35 -14.24
CA ARG A 207 -0.44 -11.64 -13.92
C ARG A 207 -0.82 -12.37 -15.22
N GLY A 208 -0.20 -13.51 -15.45
CA GLY A 208 -0.32 -14.22 -16.73
C GLY A 208 0.11 -13.33 -17.90
N ASP A 209 -0.76 -13.21 -18.90
CA ASP A 209 -0.49 -12.41 -20.11
C ASP A 209 -0.93 -10.94 -19.98
N TRP A 210 -1.41 -10.53 -18.82
CA TRP A 210 -1.91 -9.19 -18.61
C TRP A 210 -0.99 -8.37 -17.70
N TYR A 211 -0.76 -7.14 -18.11
CA TYR A 211 -0.23 -6.07 -17.28
C TYR A 211 -1.38 -5.30 -16.65
N TYR A 212 -1.20 -4.89 -15.44
CA TYR A 212 -2.16 -4.15 -14.64
C TYR A 212 -1.51 -2.88 -14.13
N LEU A 213 -2.27 -1.81 -14.13
CA LEU A 213 -1.92 -0.54 -13.53
C LEU A 213 -3.08 -0.11 -12.64
N ALA A 214 -2.91 -0.20 -11.32
CA ALA A 214 -3.85 0.39 -10.38
C ALA A 214 -3.42 1.81 -10.05
N PHE A 215 -4.35 2.63 -9.58
CA PHE A 215 -4.11 4.04 -9.31
C PHE A 215 -5.19 4.62 -8.37
N ALA A 216 -4.87 5.74 -7.71
CA ALA A 216 -5.88 6.57 -7.09
C ALA A 216 -6.76 7.19 -8.17
N SER A 217 -8.06 7.01 -8.04
CA SER A 217 -9.05 7.58 -8.98
C SER A 217 -9.21 9.09 -8.75
N THR A 218 -9.94 9.75 -9.64
CA THR A 218 -10.14 11.19 -9.58
C THR A 218 -10.69 11.64 -8.22
N CYS A 219 -10.01 12.61 -7.62
CA CYS A 219 -10.36 13.20 -6.32
C CYS A 219 -11.62 14.08 -6.41
N CYS A 220 -12.39 14.31 -5.40
CA CYS A 220 -12.53 13.62 -4.13
C CYS A 220 -13.99 13.31 -3.90
N PRO A 221 -14.39 12.19 -3.37
CA PRO A 221 -13.58 11.13 -2.79
C PRO A 221 -12.88 10.26 -3.84
N GLU A 222 -11.80 9.59 -3.44
CA GLU A 222 -11.03 8.70 -4.29
C GLU A 222 -11.35 7.24 -4.04
N GLY A 223 -11.38 6.45 -5.13
CA GLY A 223 -11.34 5.01 -5.09
C GLY A 223 -9.96 4.49 -5.51
N ILE A 224 -9.86 3.19 -5.72
CA ILE A 224 -8.73 2.53 -6.38
C ILE A 224 -9.22 2.05 -7.75
N GLY A 225 -8.89 2.81 -8.80
CA GLY A 225 -9.15 2.42 -10.18
C GLY A 225 -8.07 1.47 -10.70
N TYR A 226 -8.34 0.80 -11.83
CA TYR A 226 -7.31 0.04 -12.52
C TYR A 226 -7.54 -0.07 -14.02
N ALA A 227 -6.45 -0.25 -14.73
CA ALA A 227 -6.44 -0.50 -16.17
C ALA A 227 -5.62 -1.77 -16.47
N MET A 228 -5.89 -2.37 -17.63
CA MET A 228 -5.20 -3.56 -18.13
C MET A 228 -4.62 -3.31 -19.51
N SER A 229 -3.50 -4.00 -19.82
CA SER A 229 -2.86 -3.97 -21.12
C SER A 229 -2.21 -5.31 -21.47
N LYS A 230 -1.91 -5.51 -22.75
CA LYS A 230 -1.06 -6.62 -23.23
C LYS A 230 0.40 -6.23 -23.40
N SER A 231 0.74 -4.97 -23.16
CA SER A 231 2.10 -4.42 -23.24
C SER A 231 2.42 -3.60 -21.99
N PRO A 232 3.67 -3.58 -21.51
CA PRO A 232 4.07 -2.76 -20.37
C PRO A 232 3.88 -1.25 -20.62
N THR A 233 3.88 -0.83 -21.88
CA THR A 233 3.71 0.58 -22.26
C THR A 233 2.32 0.92 -22.79
N GLY A 234 1.35 0.02 -22.61
CA GLY A 234 -0.01 0.22 -23.10
C GLY A 234 -0.24 -0.26 -24.55
N PRO A 235 -1.35 0.09 -25.22
CA PRO A 235 -2.40 0.97 -24.68
C PRO A 235 -3.11 0.35 -23.46
N TRP A 236 -3.54 1.22 -22.55
CA TRP A 236 -4.24 0.85 -21.32
C TRP A 236 -5.74 0.99 -21.49
N GLU A 237 -6.47 -0.01 -21.07
CA GLU A 237 -7.93 -0.01 -21.03
C GLU A 237 -8.40 0.02 -19.58
N HIS A 238 -9.11 1.08 -19.20
CA HIS A 238 -9.74 1.19 -17.88
C HIS A 238 -10.76 0.05 -17.68
N LYS A 239 -10.73 -0.61 -16.54
CA LYS A 239 -11.55 -1.79 -16.25
C LYS A 239 -12.50 -1.59 -15.05
N GLY A 240 -12.55 -0.40 -14.49
CA GLY A 240 -13.33 -0.07 -13.30
C GLY A 240 -12.46 0.05 -12.06
N HIS A 241 -12.99 -0.37 -10.92
CA HIS A 241 -12.35 -0.16 -9.61
C HIS A 241 -12.00 -1.49 -8.94
N ILE A 242 -10.85 -1.50 -8.25
CA ILE A 242 -10.54 -2.51 -7.22
C ILE A 242 -11.38 -2.20 -5.99
N MET A 243 -11.51 -0.92 -5.66
CA MET A 243 -12.34 -0.40 -4.58
C MET A 243 -12.97 0.91 -5.05
N ASP A 244 -14.30 0.96 -5.08
CA ASP A 244 -15.02 2.14 -5.57
C ASP A 244 -14.85 3.34 -4.62
N HIS A 245 -15.24 4.50 -5.12
CA HIS A 245 -15.22 5.76 -4.39
C HIS A 245 -15.95 5.68 -3.05
N THR A 246 -15.36 6.23 -2.03
CA THR A 246 -15.97 6.32 -0.71
C THR A 246 -15.70 7.67 -0.07
N PRO A 247 -16.69 8.29 0.61
CA PRO A 247 -16.49 9.55 1.34
C PRO A 247 -15.43 9.47 2.45
N ARG A 248 -14.89 8.27 2.70
CA ARG A 248 -13.91 7.99 3.76
C ARG A 248 -12.46 8.10 3.27
N THR A 249 -12.22 8.24 1.97
CA THR A 249 -10.88 8.26 1.39
C THR A 249 -10.57 9.56 0.67
N ARG A 250 -9.30 9.94 0.75
CA ARG A 250 -8.66 10.98 -0.02
C ARG A 250 -7.18 10.60 -0.20
N GLY A 251 -6.68 10.56 -1.45
CA GLY A 251 -5.34 10.08 -1.76
C GLY A 251 -5.20 8.57 -1.56
N ASN A 252 -6.00 7.75 -2.21
CA ASN A 252 -6.05 6.31 -2.00
C ASN A 252 -5.05 5.57 -2.91
N HIS A 253 -3.77 5.64 -2.54
CA HIS A 253 -2.70 4.96 -3.27
C HIS A 253 -2.75 3.44 -3.06
N PRO A 254 -2.79 2.64 -4.14
CA PRO A 254 -2.79 1.18 -4.06
C PRO A 254 -1.38 0.60 -3.96
N GLY A 255 -1.28 -0.56 -3.32
CA GLY A 255 -0.19 -1.52 -3.48
C GLY A 255 -0.78 -2.90 -3.75
N VAL A 256 -0.28 -3.64 -4.73
CA VAL A 256 -0.81 -4.97 -5.07
C VAL A 256 0.32 -5.97 -5.14
N ILE A 257 0.18 -7.10 -4.43
CA ILE A 257 1.16 -8.20 -4.45
C ILE A 257 0.48 -9.56 -4.52
N GLU A 258 1.23 -10.53 -5.02
CA GLU A 258 0.95 -11.95 -4.78
C GLU A 258 1.84 -12.44 -3.65
N TYR A 259 1.25 -13.08 -2.64
CA TYR A 259 1.98 -13.68 -1.54
C TYR A 259 1.35 -14.99 -1.11
N LYS A 260 2.16 -16.06 -1.06
CA LYS A 260 1.72 -17.43 -0.71
C LYS A 260 0.47 -17.89 -1.48
N GLY A 261 0.43 -17.58 -2.79
CA GLY A 261 -0.65 -17.99 -3.71
C GLY A 261 -1.96 -17.22 -3.56
N LYS A 262 -1.97 -16.13 -2.81
CA LYS A 262 -3.09 -15.20 -2.70
C LYS A 262 -2.67 -13.80 -3.17
N TRP A 263 -3.63 -13.04 -3.64
CA TRP A 263 -3.44 -11.64 -4.03
C TRP A 263 -3.97 -10.71 -2.95
N TYR A 264 -3.26 -9.63 -2.74
CA TYR A 264 -3.60 -8.61 -1.73
C TYR A 264 -3.56 -7.23 -2.35
N CYS A 265 -4.55 -6.41 -1.97
CA CYS A 265 -4.58 -4.98 -2.24
C CYS A 265 -4.37 -4.23 -0.93
N PHE A 266 -3.40 -3.34 -0.93
CA PHE A 266 -3.13 -2.38 0.13
C PHE A 266 -3.68 -1.02 -0.28
N GLY A 267 -4.02 -0.20 0.69
CA GLY A 267 -4.46 1.16 0.47
C GLY A 267 -4.67 1.92 1.77
N LEU A 268 -5.31 3.06 1.70
CA LEU A 268 -5.40 4.01 2.79
C LEU A 268 -6.71 3.86 3.57
N ASN A 269 -6.61 4.08 4.87
CA ASN A 269 -7.71 4.08 5.80
C ASN A 269 -7.56 5.27 6.76
N TYR A 270 -8.66 5.97 7.01
CA TYR A 270 -8.71 7.11 7.93
C TYR A 270 -9.45 6.78 9.23
N ASP A 271 -9.81 5.52 9.47
CA ASP A 271 -10.72 5.17 10.55
C ASP A 271 -10.08 5.33 11.93
N ILE A 272 -8.80 4.99 12.13
CA ILE A 272 -8.12 5.22 13.41
C ILE A 272 -8.14 6.72 13.74
N PHE A 273 -7.74 7.55 12.79
CA PHE A 273 -7.74 8.99 12.99
C PHE A 273 -9.12 9.53 13.39
N ARG A 274 -10.18 9.06 12.74
CA ARG A 274 -11.57 9.48 13.04
C ARG A 274 -12.07 9.03 14.41
N LEU A 275 -11.56 7.90 14.91
CA LEU A 275 -11.89 7.42 16.25
C LEU A 275 -11.20 8.23 17.34
N GLU A 276 -10.01 8.76 17.08
CA GLU A 276 -9.19 9.45 18.06
C GLU A 276 -9.43 10.97 18.11
N THR A 277 -9.82 11.58 17.00
CA THR A 277 -9.88 13.04 16.90
C THR A 277 -10.90 13.51 15.87
N SER A 278 -11.50 14.69 16.13
CA SER A 278 -12.33 15.40 15.16
C SER A 278 -11.52 16.27 14.18
N ARG A 279 -10.21 16.37 14.35
CA ARG A 279 -9.35 17.14 13.46
C ARG A 279 -9.16 16.35 12.17
N HIS A 280 -9.44 17.00 11.05
CA HIS A 280 -9.02 16.51 9.75
C HIS A 280 -7.59 17.00 9.51
N ALA A 281 -6.65 16.08 9.57
CA ALA A 281 -5.31 16.26 9.04
C ALA A 281 -5.01 15.02 8.19
N GLU A 282 -4.05 15.13 7.32
CA GLU A 282 -3.56 14.00 6.54
C GLU A 282 -2.75 13.07 7.46
N ARG A 283 -3.48 12.32 8.28
CA ARG A 283 -2.99 11.27 9.19
C ARG A 283 -3.69 10.00 8.80
N ARG A 284 -3.08 9.32 7.86
CA ARG A 284 -3.62 8.13 7.22
C ARG A 284 -3.15 6.87 7.94
N SER A 285 -3.75 5.74 7.62
CA SER A 285 -3.31 4.44 8.08
C SER A 285 -3.41 3.44 6.96
N VAL A 286 -2.42 2.55 6.84
CA VAL A 286 -2.41 1.51 5.82
C VAL A 286 -3.28 0.33 6.25
N SER A 287 -4.14 -0.11 5.35
CA SER A 287 -4.91 -1.35 5.43
C SER A 287 -4.59 -2.27 4.27
N ALA A 288 -4.93 -3.54 4.41
CA ALA A 288 -4.82 -4.54 3.36
C ALA A 288 -6.07 -5.42 3.30
N ALA A 289 -6.35 -5.98 2.13
CA ALA A 289 -7.45 -6.91 1.91
C ALA A 289 -7.05 -8.02 0.94
N GLU A 290 -7.61 -9.21 1.11
CA GLU A 290 -7.49 -10.27 0.11
C GLU A 290 -8.25 -9.86 -1.15
N MET A 291 -7.59 -10.00 -2.31
CA MET A 291 -8.14 -9.63 -3.62
C MET A 291 -8.26 -10.87 -4.50
N THR A 292 -9.29 -10.92 -5.33
CA THR A 292 -9.50 -12.03 -6.27
C THR A 292 -9.81 -11.54 -7.68
N TYR A 293 -9.59 -12.42 -8.65
CA TYR A 293 -9.83 -12.15 -10.06
C TYR A 293 -11.03 -12.94 -10.59
N ASN A 294 -11.69 -12.40 -11.60
CA ASN A 294 -12.64 -13.09 -12.45
C ASN A 294 -11.89 -14.00 -13.45
N SER A 295 -12.63 -14.86 -14.13
CA SER A 295 -12.06 -15.81 -15.12
C SER A 295 -11.45 -15.14 -16.35
N ASP A 296 -11.86 -13.92 -16.67
CA ASP A 296 -11.33 -13.09 -17.75
C ASP A 296 -10.10 -12.27 -17.38
N GLY A 297 -9.67 -12.34 -16.10
CA GLY A 297 -8.53 -11.61 -15.56
C GLY A 297 -8.91 -10.26 -14.95
N THR A 298 -10.14 -9.78 -15.08
CA THR A 298 -10.59 -8.60 -14.36
C THR A 298 -10.62 -8.83 -12.85
N ILE A 299 -10.52 -7.77 -12.08
CA ILE A 299 -10.48 -7.83 -10.61
C ILE A 299 -11.91 -7.81 -10.07
N LYS A 300 -12.22 -8.62 -9.06
CA LYS A 300 -13.46 -8.50 -8.31
C LYS A 300 -13.36 -7.31 -7.39
N GLU A 301 -14.30 -6.39 -7.52
CA GLU A 301 -14.40 -5.22 -6.67
C GLU A 301 -14.47 -5.59 -5.19
N LEU A 302 -13.73 -4.84 -4.37
CA LEU A 302 -13.67 -4.96 -2.93
C LEU A 302 -14.58 -3.91 -2.28
N PRO A 303 -15.25 -4.23 -1.16
CA PRO A 303 -15.82 -3.20 -0.31
C PRO A 303 -14.70 -2.33 0.30
N TYR A 304 -15.08 -1.27 1.02
CA TYR A 304 -14.10 -0.47 1.73
C TYR A 304 -13.34 -1.33 2.77
N PHE A 305 -12.07 -1.01 3.02
CA PHE A 305 -11.14 -1.85 3.78
C PHE A 305 -11.69 -2.41 5.08
N ILE A 306 -12.43 -1.63 5.88
CA ILE A 306 -12.98 -2.07 7.16
C ILE A 306 -13.99 -3.22 7.02
N ASP A 307 -14.63 -3.33 5.86
CA ASP A 307 -15.60 -4.38 5.54
C ASP A 307 -14.97 -5.57 4.80
N CYS A 308 -13.69 -5.47 4.47
CA CYS A 308 -12.91 -6.55 3.87
C CYS A 308 -12.51 -7.62 4.89
N LYS A 309 -11.89 -8.68 4.37
CA LYS A 309 -11.23 -9.70 5.20
C LYS A 309 -9.74 -9.71 4.90
N LEU A 310 -8.97 -9.84 5.96
CA LEU A 310 -7.56 -10.16 5.91
C LEU A 310 -7.33 -11.35 6.83
N ASN A 311 -6.97 -12.50 6.25
CA ASN A 311 -6.73 -13.70 7.03
C ASN A 311 -5.24 -13.98 7.09
N GLN A 312 -4.79 -14.49 8.24
CA GLN A 312 -3.44 -14.97 8.39
C GLN A 312 -3.13 -16.04 7.33
N VAL A 313 -1.99 -15.90 6.69
CA VAL A 313 -1.47 -16.86 5.73
C VAL A 313 -0.17 -17.48 6.24
N GLY A 314 -0.11 -18.82 6.27
CA GLY A 314 0.99 -19.51 6.94
C GLY A 314 0.87 -19.48 8.45
N HIS A 315 1.99 -19.65 9.13
CA HIS A 315 2.05 -19.66 10.59
C HIS A 315 3.12 -18.69 11.06
N PHE A 316 2.79 -17.88 12.04
CA PHE A 316 3.78 -17.11 12.79
C PHE A 316 4.79 -18.09 13.41
N ASN A 317 6.09 -17.82 13.25
CA ASN A 317 7.13 -18.66 13.85
C ASN A 317 7.27 -18.31 15.34
N PRO A 318 6.74 -19.15 16.27
CA PRO A 318 6.80 -18.84 17.71
C PRO A 318 8.21 -18.93 18.30
N TYR A 319 9.17 -19.43 17.53
CA TYR A 319 10.58 -19.55 17.95
C TYR A 319 11.43 -18.38 17.45
N ARG A 320 10.86 -17.49 16.62
CA ARG A 320 11.52 -16.24 16.26
C ARG A 320 11.41 -15.28 17.44
N ARG A 321 12.56 -14.79 17.90
CA ARG A 321 12.56 -13.70 18.88
C ARG A 321 12.04 -12.44 18.18
N VAL A 322 10.99 -11.86 18.74
CA VAL A 322 10.45 -10.55 18.35
C VAL A 322 10.34 -9.75 19.63
N GLU A 323 10.92 -8.57 19.64
CA GLU A 323 10.78 -7.64 20.76
C GLU A 323 9.36 -7.04 20.70
N ALA A 324 8.67 -7.02 21.83
CA ALA A 324 7.27 -6.59 21.88
C ALA A 324 7.08 -5.13 21.38
N GLU A 325 8.08 -4.29 21.63
CA GLU A 325 8.12 -2.90 21.21
C GLU A 325 8.27 -2.69 19.71
N THR A 326 8.66 -3.73 18.96
CA THR A 326 8.77 -3.66 17.48
C THR A 326 7.54 -4.17 16.75
N MET A 327 6.52 -4.65 17.49
CA MET A 327 5.28 -5.10 16.87
C MET A 327 4.41 -3.91 16.48
N ALA A 328 4.20 -3.75 15.18
CA ALA A 328 3.30 -2.73 14.65
C ALA A 328 1.83 -3.10 14.85
N TRP A 329 1.52 -4.37 14.77
CA TRP A 329 0.22 -4.98 15.05
C TRP A 329 0.37 -6.49 15.20
N GLY A 330 -0.36 -7.09 16.13
CA GLY A 330 -0.43 -8.52 16.35
C GLY A 330 -1.88 -9.00 16.52
N TYR A 331 -2.13 -10.22 16.09
CA TYR A 331 -3.46 -10.85 16.16
C TYR A 331 -3.53 -11.88 17.28
#